data_5d7d9de98d01d932cdceceb77f71b374
#
_entry.id   5d7d9de98d01d932cdceceb77f71b374
#
_cell.length_a   1.000
_cell.length_b   1.000
_cell.length_c   1.000
_cell.angle_alpha   90.00
_cell.angle_beta   90.00
_cell.angle_gamma   90.00
#
_symmetry.space_group_name_H-M   'P 1'
#
loop_
_entity.id
_entity.type
_entity.pdbx_description
1 polymer ?
#
loop_
_entity_poly.entity_id
_entity_poly.type
_entity_poly.pdbx_seq_one_letter_code
_entity_poly.pdbx_strand_id
1 'polypeptide(L)'
;LERLYEYNQTRPLEQEKRFSMLKNMFAEIGEGCYIEPPFHSNFGGKHVHFGKMVYANFNLTLVDDTHIYVGDYTMFGPNVTVATAGHPILPELREQAYQYNMSVSIGKCCWIGAGAIILPGVSIGDNVVIGAGSVVTKDIPSNVVAVGNPCRILREVSQHDKDYYFKDRKIML
;
A
#
# COMPACT_ATOMS: atom_id res chain seq x y z
N LEU A 1 18.60 4.18 4.66
CA LEU A 1 18.18 5.08 3.56
C LEU A 1 19.10 4.99 2.35
N GLU A 2 20.44 4.79 2.51
CA GLU A 2 21.38 4.63 1.38
C GLU A 2 20.90 3.54 0.39
N ARG A 3 20.52 2.35 0.89
CA ARG A 3 20.01 1.27 0.03
C ARG A 3 18.74 1.65 -0.74
N LEU A 4 17.89 2.48 -0.14
CA LEU A 4 16.68 3.00 -0.81
C LEU A 4 17.06 3.97 -1.94
N TYR A 5 18.04 4.83 -1.70
CA TYR A 5 18.60 5.69 -2.74
C TYR A 5 19.15 4.87 -3.90
N GLU A 6 20.02 3.89 -3.61
CA GLU A 6 20.58 2.98 -4.62
C GLU A 6 19.49 2.22 -5.39
N TYR A 7 18.45 1.73 -4.71
CA TYR A 7 17.31 1.08 -5.33
C TYR A 7 16.65 2.00 -6.36
N ASN A 8 16.37 3.23 -5.99
CA ASN A 8 15.72 4.21 -6.85
C ASN A 8 16.58 4.65 -8.05
N GLN A 9 17.90 4.36 -8.05
CA GLN A 9 18.81 4.60 -9.17
C GLN A 9 18.99 3.37 -10.08
N THR A 10 18.35 2.25 -9.79
CA THR A 10 18.46 1.04 -10.60
C THR A 10 17.85 1.22 -11.99
N ARG A 11 18.46 0.57 -12.98
CA ARG A 11 17.95 0.60 -14.37
C ARG A 11 16.74 -0.34 -14.52
N PRO A 12 15.83 -0.09 -15.48
CA PRO A 12 14.63 -0.92 -15.68
C PRO A 12 14.89 -2.42 -15.91
N LEU A 13 16.02 -2.77 -16.49
CA LEU A 13 16.38 -4.17 -16.77
C LEU A 13 17.02 -4.90 -15.58
N GLU A 14 17.33 -4.20 -14.46
CA GLU A 14 17.97 -4.79 -13.27
C GLU A 14 16.95 -5.40 -12.29
N GLN A 15 15.97 -6.16 -12.78
CA GLN A 15 14.86 -6.68 -11.96
C GLN A 15 15.31 -7.62 -10.84
N GLU A 16 16.24 -8.54 -11.14
CA GLU A 16 16.79 -9.46 -10.13
C GLU A 16 17.54 -8.71 -9.02
N LYS A 17 18.32 -7.69 -9.41
CA LYS A 17 19.00 -6.81 -8.45
C LYS A 17 18.00 -6.06 -7.57
N ARG A 18 16.93 -5.49 -8.17
CA ARG A 18 15.86 -4.83 -7.43
C ARG A 18 15.25 -5.75 -6.37
N PHE A 19 14.88 -6.97 -6.75
CA PHE A 19 14.31 -7.94 -5.83
C PHE A 19 15.28 -8.34 -4.72
N SER A 20 16.56 -8.55 -5.05
CA SER A 20 17.61 -8.81 -4.05
C SER A 20 17.77 -7.65 -3.05
N MET A 21 17.70 -6.41 -3.53
CA MET A 21 17.77 -5.23 -2.69
C MET A 21 16.55 -5.13 -1.75
N LEU A 22 15.35 -5.38 -2.26
CA LEU A 22 14.12 -5.39 -1.43
C LEU A 22 14.20 -6.44 -0.32
N LYS A 23 14.73 -7.64 -0.59
CA LYS A 23 14.99 -8.68 0.42
C LYS A 23 15.91 -8.22 1.56
N ASN A 24 16.84 -7.33 1.27
CA ASN A 24 17.78 -6.79 2.25
C ASN A 24 17.25 -5.53 2.97
N MET A 25 16.15 -4.96 2.49
CA MET A 25 15.56 -3.73 3.02
C MET A 25 14.32 -4.00 3.85
N PHE A 26 13.46 -4.89 3.39
CA PHE A 26 12.17 -5.18 4.04
C PHE A 26 12.35 -6.17 5.20
N ALA A 27 11.48 -6.04 6.21
CA ALA A 27 11.41 -7.00 7.31
C ALA A 27 11.05 -8.40 6.80
N GLU A 28 10.14 -8.44 5.82
CA GLU A 28 9.71 -9.67 5.16
C GLU A 28 9.23 -9.35 3.74
N ILE A 29 9.57 -10.20 2.77
CA ILE A 29 9.07 -10.08 1.41
C ILE A 29 8.98 -11.46 0.74
N GLY A 30 7.81 -11.79 0.24
CA GLY A 30 7.56 -13.02 -0.52
C GLY A 30 8.10 -12.95 -1.95
N GLU A 31 8.08 -14.10 -2.63
CA GLU A 31 8.55 -14.20 -4.00
C GLU A 31 7.66 -13.43 -4.99
N GLY A 32 8.25 -13.01 -6.11
CA GLY A 32 7.55 -12.37 -7.22
C GLY A 32 7.06 -10.95 -6.93
N CYS A 33 7.50 -10.33 -5.83
CA CYS A 33 7.19 -8.95 -5.54
C CYS A 33 7.98 -7.99 -6.43
N TYR A 34 7.32 -6.89 -6.80
CA TYR A 34 7.93 -5.85 -7.62
C TYR A 34 7.45 -4.47 -7.20
N ILE A 35 8.39 -3.54 -7.02
CA ILE A 35 8.09 -2.12 -6.77
C ILE A 35 8.75 -1.31 -7.88
N GLU A 36 7.97 -0.53 -8.63
CA GLU A 36 8.51 0.39 -9.64
C GLU A 36 9.18 1.59 -8.95
N PRO A 37 10.45 1.85 -9.21
CA PRO A 37 11.12 3.03 -8.68
C PRO A 37 10.55 4.34 -9.30
N PRO A 38 10.63 5.46 -8.57
CA PRO A 38 11.08 5.54 -7.18
C PRO A 38 9.99 5.07 -6.21
N PHE A 39 10.41 4.55 -5.05
CA PHE A 39 9.55 4.46 -3.89
C PHE A 39 10.19 5.18 -2.69
N HIS A 40 9.40 5.52 -1.70
CA HIS A 40 9.82 6.33 -0.56
C HIS A 40 9.49 5.62 0.75
N SER A 41 10.36 5.73 1.74
CA SER A 41 10.16 5.10 3.04
C SER A 41 10.97 5.83 4.11
N ASN A 42 10.40 6.01 5.30
CA ASN A 42 11.07 6.69 6.41
C ASN A 42 12.25 5.89 6.95
N PHE A 43 12.09 4.57 7.06
CA PHE A 43 13.10 3.65 7.60
C PHE A 43 13.64 2.69 6.53
N GLY A 44 13.47 3.01 5.25
CA GLY A 44 14.00 2.22 4.14
C GLY A 44 13.33 0.86 3.96
N GLY A 45 12.11 0.68 4.44
CA GLY A 45 11.38 -0.57 4.37
C GLY A 45 11.57 -1.50 5.56
N LYS A 46 12.32 -1.10 6.58
CA LYS A 46 12.67 -1.94 7.74
C LYS A 46 11.46 -2.56 8.46
N HIS A 47 10.32 -1.91 8.44
CA HIS A 47 9.09 -2.38 9.11
C HIS A 47 8.01 -2.82 8.10
N VAL A 48 8.40 -3.11 6.86
CA VAL A 48 7.48 -3.53 5.79
C VAL A 48 7.49 -5.04 5.64
N HIS A 49 6.29 -5.63 5.60
CA HIS A 49 6.05 -7.06 5.41
C HIS A 49 5.15 -7.25 4.19
N PHE A 50 5.72 -7.76 3.10
CA PHE A 50 4.97 -8.09 1.89
C PHE A 50 4.86 -9.61 1.76
N GLY A 51 3.65 -10.10 1.49
CA GLY A 51 3.41 -11.46 1.02
C GLY A 51 4.02 -11.67 -0.37
N LYS A 52 3.63 -12.71 -1.05
CA LYS A 52 4.10 -13.02 -2.41
C LYS A 52 3.33 -12.25 -3.48
N MET A 53 3.98 -12.01 -4.63
CA MET A 53 3.36 -11.41 -5.81
C MET A 53 2.72 -10.04 -5.56
N VAL A 54 3.25 -9.27 -4.62
CA VAL A 54 2.81 -7.89 -4.39
C VAL A 54 3.43 -7.00 -5.46
N TYR A 55 2.58 -6.24 -6.14
CA TYR A 55 3.01 -5.25 -7.14
C TYR A 55 2.77 -3.83 -6.66
N ALA A 56 3.74 -2.96 -6.82
CA ALA A 56 3.57 -1.54 -6.57
C ALA A 56 4.08 -0.70 -7.76
N ASN A 57 3.25 0.24 -8.16
CA ASN A 57 3.60 1.24 -9.15
C ASN A 57 4.49 2.34 -8.53
N PHE A 58 5.04 3.22 -9.36
CA PHE A 58 5.98 4.27 -8.94
C PHE A 58 5.38 5.25 -7.91
N ASN A 59 6.27 5.88 -7.14
CA ASN A 59 5.95 6.80 -6.05
C ASN A 59 5.11 6.17 -4.92
N LEU A 60 5.22 4.84 -4.70
CA LEU A 60 4.71 4.27 -3.46
C LEU A 60 5.44 4.91 -2.29
N THR A 61 4.68 5.44 -1.32
CA THR A 61 5.23 6.06 -0.09
C THR A 61 4.82 5.24 1.11
N LEU A 62 5.81 4.72 1.83
CA LEU A 62 5.64 3.92 3.04
C LEU A 62 6.22 4.68 4.22
N VAL A 63 5.34 5.30 5.03
CA VAL A 63 5.75 5.93 6.30
C VAL A 63 5.83 4.81 7.34
N ASP A 64 6.94 4.05 7.27
CA ASP A 64 7.16 2.80 8.01
C ASP A 64 7.80 3.00 9.38
N ASP A 65 7.28 3.95 10.16
CA ASP A 65 7.70 4.20 11.55
C ASP A 65 7.35 3.01 12.46
N THR A 66 6.30 2.27 12.12
CA THR A 66 6.02 0.91 12.62
C THR A 66 5.54 0.01 11.48
N HIS A 67 5.02 -1.15 11.78
CA HIS A 67 4.80 -2.23 10.82
C HIS A 67 3.69 -1.94 9.80
N ILE A 68 3.97 -2.24 8.54
CA ILE A 68 3.03 -2.27 7.42
C ILE A 68 2.98 -3.71 6.91
N TYR A 69 1.81 -4.32 6.97
CA TYR A 69 1.57 -5.68 6.48
C TYR A 69 0.74 -5.65 5.20
N VAL A 70 1.18 -6.36 4.17
CA VAL A 70 0.49 -6.47 2.89
C VAL A 70 0.39 -7.92 2.47
N GLY A 71 -0.81 -8.40 2.26
CA GLY A 71 -1.09 -9.78 1.85
C GLY A 71 -0.74 -10.06 0.39
N ASP A 72 -0.72 -11.36 0.06
CA ASP A 72 -0.38 -11.88 -1.26
C ASP A 72 -1.22 -11.25 -2.39
N TYR A 73 -0.63 -11.07 -3.57
CA TYR A 73 -1.30 -10.62 -4.80
C TYR A 73 -1.94 -9.22 -4.71
N THR A 74 -1.59 -8.42 -3.72
CA THR A 74 -2.08 -7.04 -3.59
C THR A 74 -1.32 -6.11 -4.54
N MET A 75 -2.05 -5.20 -5.17
CA MET A 75 -1.51 -4.26 -6.14
C MET A 75 -1.74 -2.81 -5.71
N PHE A 76 -0.71 -2.00 -5.85
CA PHE A 76 -0.75 -0.56 -5.61
C PHE A 76 -0.64 0.22 -6.93
N GLY A 77 -1.57 1.14 -7.15
CA GLY A 77 -1.44 2.16 -8.19
C GLY A 77 -0.35 3.18 -7.87
N PRO A 78 -0.03 4.08 -8.79
CA PRO A 78 0.99 5.12 -8.56
C PRO A 78 0.56 6.10 -7.47
N ASN A 79 1.56 6.70 -6.80
CA ASN A 79 1.37 7.74 -5.78
C ASN A 79 0.51 7.30 -4.57
N VAL A 80 0.48 6.02 -4.24
CA VAL A 80 -0.20 5.53 -3.02
C VAL A 80 0.66 5.85 -1.80
N THR A 81 0.02 6.29 -0.72
CA THR A 81 0.66 6.52 0.58
C THR A 81 0.06 5.61 1.64
N VAL A 82 0.92 4.89 2.37
CA VAL A 82 0.56 4.12 3.55
C VAL A 82 1.32 4.70 4.74
N ALA A 83 0.59 5.26 5.71
CA ALA A 83 1.18 5.92 6.85
C ALA A 83 0.89 5.16 8.14
N THR A 84 1.94 4.92 8.93
CA THR A 84 1.82 4.33 10.29
C THR A 84 2.04 5.34 11.40
N ALA A 85 2.51 6.54 11.07
CA ALA A 85 2.83 7.59 12.03
C ALA A 85 1.82 8.73 11.99
N GLY A 86 1.59 9.33 13.17
CA GLY A 86 0.80 10.54 13.32
C GLY A 86 1.25 11.35 14.53
N HIS A 87 0.81 12.60 14.59
CA HIS A 87 1.10 13.50 15.69
C HIS A 87 -0.18 13.90 16.45
N PRO A 88 -0.08 14.19 17.76
CA PRO A 88 -1.20 14.71 18.55
C PRO A 88 -1.77 16.00 17.96
N ILE A 89 -3.09 16.17 18.11
CA ILE A 89 -3.78 17.40 17.65
C ILE A 89 -3.40 18.60 18.51
N LEU A 90 -3.15 18.38 19.79
CA LEU A 90 -2.77 19.45 20.71
C LEU A 90 -1.39 20.02 20.39
N PRO A 91 -1.23 21.34 20.13
CA PRO A 91 0.03 21.92 19.68
C PRO A 91 1.16 21.74 20.69
N GLU A 92 0.89 21.87 22.00
CA GLU A 92 1.90 21.73 23.06
C GLU A 92 2.57 20.35 23.07
N LEU A 93 1.87 19.30 22.64
CA LEU A 93 2.45 17.97 22.49
C LEU A 93 3.31 17.87 21.22
N ARG A 94 2.92 18.54 20.15
CA ARG A 94 3.74 18.60 18.92
C ARG A 94 5.02 19.41 19.10
N GLU A 95 4.98 20.48 19.87
CA GLU A 95 6.17 21.27 20.25
C GLU A 95 7.21 20.41 21.01
N GLN A 96 6.75 19.40 21.74
CA GLN A 96 7.59 18.41 22.41
C GLN A 96 7.92 17.19 21.53
N ALA A 97 7.62 17.27 20.23
CA ALA A 97 7.83 16.22 19.23
C ALA A 97 7.14 14.87 19.54
N TYR A 98 6.03 14.88 20.28
CA TYR A 98 5.24 13.65 20.47
C TYR A 98 4.71 13.11 19.14
N GLN A 99 4.83 11.78 18.98
CA GLN A 99 4.35 11.01 17.84
C GLN A 99 3.70 9.73 18.35
N TYR A 100 2.72 9.24 17.64
CA TYR A 100 2.17 7.90 17.84
C TYR A 100 2.34 7.08 16.56
N ASN A 101 2.52 5.77 16.71
CA ASN A 101 2.68 4.84 15.62
C ASN A 101 1.66 3.72 15.75
N MET A 102 0.90 3.47 14.68
CA MET A 102 -0.12 2.43 14.61
C MET A 102 0.07 1.64 13.33
N SER A 103 0.23 0.32 13.46
CA SER A 103 0.43 -0.57 12.32
C SER A 103 -0.74 -0.53 11.35
N VAL A 104 -0.43 -0.68 10.05
CA VAL A 104 -1.43 -0.81 8.99
C VAL A 104 -1.39 -2.22 8.44
N SER A 105 -2.57 -2.80 8.19
CA SER A 105 -2.72 -4.11 7.56
C SER A 105 -3.55 -4.00 6.30
N ILE A 106 -3.07 -4.59 5.21
CA ILE A 106 -3.79 -4.72 3.93
C ILE A 106 -3.83 -6.19 3.59
N GLY A 107 -5.02 -6.71 3.36
CA GLY A 107 -5.25 -8.13 3.06
C GLY A 107 -4.71 -8.58 1.71
N LYS A 108 -5.10 -9.78 1.30
CA LYS A 108 -4.72 -10.42 0.03
C LYS A 108 -5.59 -9.94 -1.12
N CYS A 109 -5.06 -9.99 -2.34
CA CYS A 109 -5.80 -9.71 -3.57
C CYS A 109 -6.48 -8.33 -3.57
N CYS A 110 -5.91 -7.35 -2.88
CA CYS A 110 -6.43 -5.99 -2.88
C CYS A 110 -5.91 -5.19 -4.07
N TRP A 111 -6.70 -4.23 -4.52
CA TRP A 111 -6.27 -3.21 -5.46
C TRP A 111 -6.42 -1.83 -4.84
N ILE A 112 -5.29 -1.20 -4.56
CA ILE A 112 -5.24 0.14 -3.97
C ILE A 112 -5.05 1.13 -5.13
N GLY A 113 -6.07 1.90 -5.42
CA GLY A 113 -6.11 2.83 -6.55
C GLY A 113 -5.10 3.97 -6.44
N ALA A 114 -4.74 4.55 -7.58
CA ALA A 114 -3.77 5.62 -7.68
C ALA A 114 -4.07 6.80 -6.74
N GLY A 115 -3.06 7.31 -6.04
CA GLY A 115 -3.19 8.45 -5.13
C GLY A 115 -4.01 8.17 -3.86
N ALA A 116 -4.34 6.92 -3.56
CA ALA A 116 -5.00 6.59 -2.30
C ALA A 116 -4.06 6.80 -1.11
N ILE A 117 -4.63 7.22 0.02
CA ILE A 117 -3.92 7.45 1.29
C ILE A 117 -4.55 6.56 2.35
N ILE A 118 -3.73 5.74 3.02
CA ILE A 118 -4.15 4.86 4.11
C ILE A 118 -3.56 5.40 5.41
N LEU A 119 -4.43 5.72 6.36
CA LEU A 119 -4.04 6.36 7.61
C LEU A 119 -3.60 5.35 8.68
N PRO A 120 -2.86 5.82 9.72
CA PRO A 120 -2.36 4.96 10.78
C PRO A 120 -3.46 4.14 11.46
N GLY A 121 -3.15 2.86 11.73
CA GLY A 121 -4.04 1.95 12.45
C GLY A 121 -5.14 1.29 11.62
N VAL A 122 -5.23 1.61 10.32
CA VAL A 122 -6.25 1.05 9.44
C VAL A 122 -5.96 -0.40 9.09
N SER A 123 -7.01 -1.23 9.13
CA SER A 123 -7.03 -2.60 8.62
C SER A 123 -7.95 -2.71 7.40
N ILE A 124 -7.42 -3.18 6.28
CA ILE A 124 -8.16 -3.47 5.05
C ILE A 124 -8.20 -4.99 4.88
N GLY A 125 -9.40 -5.54 4.76
CA GLY A 125 -9.61 -6.99 4.57
C GLY A 125 -9.13 -7.50 3.20
N ASP A 126 -9.40 -8.77 2.91
CA ASP A 126 -9.03 -9.41 1.65
C ASP A 126 -9.98 -9.01 0.51
N ASN A 127 -9.49 -9.05 -0.73
CA ASN A 127 -10.29 -8.79 -1.94
C ASN A 127 -11.01 -7.44 -1.89
N VAL A 128 -10.28 -6.38 -1.51
CA VAL A 128 -10.82 -5.02 -1.43
C VAL A 128 -10.28 -4.18 -2.58
N VAL A 129 -11.14 -3.39 -3.18
CA VAL A 129 -10.75 -2.34 -4.14
C VAL A 129 -10.92 -0.98 -3.48
N ILE A 130 -9.82 -0.25 -3.33
CA ILE A 130 -9.83 1.16 -2.91
C ILE A 130 -9.75 2.04 -4.16
N GLY A 131 -10.76 2.86 -4.38
CA GLY A 131 -10.79 3.77 -5.54
C GLY A 131 -9.68 4.82 -5.50
N ALA A 132 -9.28 5.29 -6.68
CA ALA A 132 -8.24 6.31 -6.81
C ALA A 132 -8.58 7.59 -6.02
N GLY A 133 -7.57 8.22 -5.42
CA GLY A 133 -7.71 9.44 -4.63
C GLY A 133 -8.46 9.28 -3.30
N SER A 134 -8.74 8.06 -2.87
CA SER A 134 -9.45 7.81 -1.61
C SER A 134 -8.56 8.04 -0.39
N VAL A 135 -9.17 8.53 0.71
CA VAL A 135 -8.50 8.64 2.01
C VAL A 135 -9.15 7.68 3.00
N VAL A 136 -8.46 6.58 3.28
CA VAL A 136 -8.94 5.50 4.15
C VAL A 136 -8.65 5.86 5.61
N THR A 137 -9.69 6.20 6.34
CA THR A 137 -9.63 6.69 7.73
C THR A 137 -10.16 5.69 8.75
N LYS A 138 -10.71 4.56 8.30
CA LYS A 138 -11.31 3.49 9.12
C LYS A 138 -11.10 2.15 8.45
N ASP A 139 -11.25 1.08 9.21
CA ASP A 139 -11.17 -0.28 8.72
C ASP A 139 -12.17 -0.54 7.59
N ILE A 140 -11.73 -1.34 6.62
CA ILE A 140 -12.54 -1.75 5.46
C ILE A 140 -12.68 -3.28 5.50
N PRO A 141 -13.90 -3.82 5.52
CA PRO A 141 -14.12 -5.25 5.52
C PRO A 141 -13.74 -5.88 4.17
N SER A 142 -13.58 -7.21 4.15
CA SER A 142 -13.26 -7.95 2.93
C SER A 142 -14.38 -7.90 1.88
N ASN A 143 -14.03 -8.15 0.62
CA ASN A 143 -14.95 -8.30 -0.52
C ASN A 143 -15.79 -7.06 -0.85
N VAL A 144 -15.20 -5.88 -0.73
CA VAL A 144 -15.88 -4.60 -1.04
C VAL A 144 -15.08 -3.71 -1.98
N VAL A 145 -15.79 -2.81 -2.64
CA VAL A 145 -15.25 -1.63 -3.31
C VAL A 145 -15.54 -0.44 -2.42
N ALA A 146 -14.50 0.31 -2.04
CA ALA A 146 -14.61 1.51 -1.20
C ALA A 146 -13.92 2.70 -1.87
N VAL A 147 -14.53 3.88 -1.77
CA VAL A 147 -14.07 5.07 -2.50
C VAL A 147 -14.28 6.35 -1.69
N GLY A 148 -13.57 7.39 -2.05
CA GLY A 148 -13.84 8.78 -1.63
C GLY A 148 -12.95 9.29 -0.50
N ASN A 149 -13.19 10.53 -0.13
CA ASN A 149 -12.52 11.23 0.98
C ASN A 149 -13.57 11.89 1.88
N PRO A 150 -13.82 11.37 3.09
CA PRO A 150 -13.28 10.12 3.64
C PRO A 150 -13.80 8.88 2.91
N CYS A 151 -12.99 7.84 2.81
CA CYS A 151 -13.34 6.60 2.11
C CYS A 151 -14.55 5.89 2.76
N ARG A 152 -15.47 5.42 1.93
CA ARG A 152 -16.68 4.69 2.34
C ARG A 152 -16.93 3.50 1.41
N ILE A 153 -17.52 2.46 1.95
CA ILE A 153 -17.96 1.31 1.15
C ILE A 153 -18.98 1.80 0.12
N LEU A 154 -18.68 1.54 -1.14
CA LEU A 154 -19.57 1.84 -2.26
C LEU A 154 -20.50 0.65 -2.54
N ARG A 155 -19.96 -0.57 -2.57
CA ARG A 155 -20.66 -1.80 -2.83
C ARG A 155 -19.82 -3.03 -2.47
N GLU A 156 -20.44 -4.18 -2.41
CA GLU A 156 -19.75 -5.46 -2.36
C GLU A 156 -19.21 -5.87 -3.74
N VAL A 157 -18.15 -6.68 -3.76
CA VAL A 157 -17.69 -7.41 -4.94
C VAL A 157 -18.71 -8.52 -5.23
N SER A 158 -19.13 -8.67 -6.47
CA SER A 158 -20.21 -9.57 -6.85
C SER A 158 -19.86 -10.44 -8.07
N GLN A 159 -20.75 -11.38 -8.41
CA GLN A 159 -20.62 -12.21 -9.61
C GLN A 159 -20.56 -11.38 -10.91
N HIS A 160 -21.16 -10.20 -10.92
CA HIS A 160 -21.07 -9.27 -12.06
C HIS A 160 -19.61 -8.89 -12.37
N ASP A 161 -18.75 -8.74 -11.34
CA ASP A 161 -17.35 -8.38 -11.50
C ASP A 161 -16.50 -9.49 -12.15
N LYS A 162 -17.03 -10.72 -12.23
CA LYS A 162 -16.42 -11.81 -12.97
C LYS A 162 -16.62 -11.67 -14.48
N ASP A 163 -17.75 -11.12 -14.91
CA ASP A 163 -18.14 -11.03 -16.31
C ASP A 163 -17.75 -9.67 -16.92
N TYR A 164 -17.66 -8.63 -16.09
CA TYR A 164 -17.40 -7.27 -16.53
C TYR A 164 -16.23 -6.62 -15.77
N TYR A 165 -15.21 -6.18 -16.48
CA TYR A 165 -14.05 -5.55 -15.84
C TYR A 165 -14.18 -4.04 -15.68
N PHE A 166 -15.03 -3.37 -16.50
CA PHE A 166 -15.25 -1.93 -16.40
C PHE A 166 -16.60 -1.55 -17.03
N LYS A 167 -17.54 -1.07 -16.23
CA LYS A 167 -18.91 -0.74 -16.66
C LYS A 167 -19.51 -1.94 -17.39
N ASP A 168 -19.95 -1.76 -18.64
CA ASP A 168 -20.55 -2.79 -19.48
C ASP A 168 -19.56 -3.54 -20.38
N ARG A 169 -18.25 -3.38 -20.13
CA ARG A 169 -17.22 -4.06 -20.92
C ARG A 169 -16.98 -5.47 -20.38
N LYS A 170 -17.37 -6.44 -21.16
CA LYS A 170 -17.14 -7.87 -20.83
C LYS A 170 -15.66 -8.23 -20.86
N ILE A 171 -15.28 -9.12 -19.95
CA ILE A 171 -14.01 -9.82 -20.00
C ILE A 171 -14.07 -10.81 -21.17
N MET A 172 -13.18 -10.66 -22.14
CA MET A 172 -12.95 -11.63 -23.21
C MET A 172 -11.66 -12.37 -22.86
N LEU A 173 -11.82 -13.58 -22.29
CA LEU A 173 -10.75 -14.52 -21.98
C LEU A 173 -10.45 -15.37 -23.19
#